data_2db26666ae4c217b8ffc8605df0a2f8e
#
_entry.id   2db26666ae4c217b8ffc8605df0a2f8e
#
_cell.length_a   1.000
_cell.length_b   1.000
_cell.length_c   1.000
_cell.angle_alpha   90.00
_cell.angle_beta   90.00
_cell.angle_gamma   90.00
#
_symmetry.space_group_name_H-M   'P 1'
#
loop_
_entity.id
_entity.type
_entity.pdbx_description
1 polymer ?
#
loop_
_entity_poly.entity_id
_entity_poly.type
_entity_poly.pdbx_seq_one_letter_code
_entity_poly.pdbx_strand_id
1 'polypeptide(L)'
;GIVAAILSGIIGVIFGGLSGYYGGIVDKIFTEITNIFLMIPSFFLILIVVAIFGSSMFHTMLIIALTSWPSNARMMRAQVMTLKERTFIKSAKVLGESNFKILFRYIVPNGIYPVIANTTMNVAQAIITEAGLSFLGLGDPNSSSWGQMIMNGKPYLVNGWWISLFSGI
;
A
#
# COMPACT_ATOMS: atom_id res chain seq x y z
N GLY A 1 -7.82 -7.07 1.27
CA GLY A 1 -7.10 -6.08 2.11
C GLY A 1 -5.66 -6.46 2.41
N ILE A 2 -5.43 -7.59 3.09
CA ILE A 2 -4.09 -8.02 3.57
C ILE A 2 -3.10 -8.20 2.41
N VAL A 3 -3.48 -8.91 1.35
CA VAL A 3 -2.61 -9.14 0.18
C VAL A 3 -2.19 -7.83 -0.47
N ALA A 4 -3.13 -6.89 -0.67
CA ALA A 4 -2.83 -5.57 -1.24
C ALA A 4 -1.85 -4.79 -0.36
N ALA A 5 -2.03 -4.81 0.96
CA ALA A 5 -1.15 -4.14 1.90
C ALA A 5 0.27 -4.75 1.90
N ILE A 6 0.40 -6.08 1.90
CA ILE A 6 1.70 -6.76 1.84
C ILE A 6 2.43 -6.41 0.53
N LEU A 7 1.76 -6.49 -0.62
CA LEU A 7 2.34 -6.13 -1.91
C LEU A 7 2.82 -4.67 -1.93
N SER A 8 1.99 -3.75 -1.45
CA SER A 8 2.35 -2.34 -1.31
C SER A 8 3.57 -2.14 -0.40
N GLY A 9 3.63 -2.87 0.72
CA GLY A 9 4.78 -2.86 1.64
C GLY A 9 6.07 -3.33 0.97
N ILE A 10 6.02 -4.47 0.27
CA ILE A 10 7.19 -5.03 -0.44
C ILE A 10 7.70 -4.06 -1.51
N ILE A 11 6.80 -3.55 -2.36
CA ILE A 11 7.16 -2.58 -3.41
C ILE A 11 7.77 -1.34 -2.76
N GLY A 12 7.15 -0.81 -1.71
CA GLY A 12 7.63 0.36 -0.98
C GLY A 12 9.00 0.17 -0.36
N VAL A 13 9.27 -0.99 0.25
CA VAL A 13 10.59 -1.32 0.82
C VAL A 13 11.67 -1.39 -0.26
N ILE A 14 11.38 -2.01 -1.41
CA ILE A 14 12.33 -2.12 -2.50
C ILE A 14 12.66 -0.74 -3.09
N PHE A 15 11.65 0.02 -3.51
CA PHE A 15 11.85 1.32 -4.16
C PHE A 15 12.42 2.36 -3.18
N GLY A 16 11.88 2.45 -1.96
CA GLY A 16 12.38 3.34 -0.93
C GLY A 16 13.77 2.96 -0.43
N GLY A 17 14.03 1.65 -0.34
CA GLY A 17 15.35 1.11 0.00
C GLY A 17 16.42 1.49 -0.99
N LEU A 18 16.18 1.24 -2.26
CA LEU A 18 17.12 1.57 -3.36
C LEU A 18 17.33 3.08 -3.48
N SER A 19 16.24 3.85 -3.47
CA SER A 19 16.27 5.31 -3.54
C SER A 19 17.11 5.91 -2.41
N GLY A 20 16.80 5.57 -1.14
CA GLY A 20 17.50 6.11 0.02
C GLY A 20 18.97 5.69 0.11
N TYR A 21 19.31 4.48 -0.34
CA TYR A 21 20.67 3.94 -0.25
C TYR A 21 21.60 4.51 -1.30
N TYR A 22 21.24 4.40 -2.58
CA TYR A 22 22.09 4.83 -3.69
C TYR A 22 22.14 6.33 -3.87
N GLY A 23 21.02 7.04 -3.61
CA GLY A 23 21.00 8.48 -3.76
C GLY A 23 21.11 8.95 -5.22
N GLY A 24 21.50 10.21 -5.43
CA GLY A 24 21.82 10.77 -6.74
C GLY A 24 20.69 10.61 -7.77
N ILE A 25 21.02 10.10 -8.96
CA ILE A 25 20.07 9.90 -10.08
C ILE A 25 19.02 8.84 -9.74
N VAL A 26 19.41 7.75 -9.07
CA VAL A 26 18.51 6.68 -8.65
C VAL A 26 17.42 7.24 -7.72
N ASP A 27 17.82 8.03 -6.73
CA ASP A 27 16.91 8.68 -5.80
C ASP A 27 15.96 9.65 -6.52
N LYS A 28 16.48 10.45 -7.44
CA LYS A 28 15.68 11.40 -8.21
C LYS A 28 14.61 10.68 -9.03
N ILE A 29 14.97 9.64 -9.77
CA ILE A 29 14.03 8.86 -10.60
C ILE A 29 12.92 8.23 -9.74
N PHE A 30 13.28 7.51 -8.68
CA PHE A 30 12.27 6.85 -7.83
C PHE A 30 11.40 7.84 -7.06
N THR A 31 11.97 8.98 -6.66
CA THR A 31 11.19 10.03 -5.99
C THR A 31 10.18 10.66 -6.96
N GLU A 32 10.56 10.92 -8.21
CA GLU A 32 9.64 11.45 -9.23
C GLU A 32 8.52 10.46 -9.55
N ILE A 33 8.84 9.17 -9.73
CA ILE A 33 7.82 8.13 -9.91
C ILE A 33 6.86 8.12 -8.72
N THR A 34 7.39 8.15 -7.50
CA THR A 34 6.59 8.18 -6.26
C THR A 34 5.68 9.40 -6.22
N ASN A 35 6.19 10.58 -6.61
CA ASN A 35 5.42 11.82 -6.66
C ASN A 35 4.28 11.74 -7.67
N ILE A 36 4.52 11.20 -8.86
CA ILE A 36 3.49 11.02 -9.91
C ILE A 36 2.34 10.15 -9.35
N PHE A 37 2.66 9.02 -8.73
CA PHE A 37 1.62 8.15 -8.15
C PHE A 37 0.83 8.84 -7.03
N LEU A 38 1.45 9.72 -6.24
CA LEU A 38 0.78 10.44 -5.15
C LEU A 38 -0.09 11.61 -5.64
N MET A 39 0.13 12.10 -6.86
CA MET A 39 -0.74 13.12 -7.47
C MET A 39 -2.07 12.54 -7.97
N ILE A 40 -2.10 11.24 -8.24
CA ILE A 40 -3.31 10.58 -8.74
C ILE A 40 -4.21 10.24 -7.53
N PRO A 41 -5.45 10.75 -7.47
CA PRO A 41 -6.38 10.34 -6.44
C PRO A 41 -6.71 8.85 -6.59
N SER A 42 -6.25 8.04 -5.62
CA SER A 42 -6.33 6.57 -5.68
C SER A 42 -7.73 6.05 -5.98
N PHE A 43 -8.74 6.68 -5.38
CA PHE A 43 -10.13 6.27 -5.56
C PHE A 43 -10.58 6.41 -7.02
N PHE A 44 -10.25 7.53 -7.70
CA PHE A 44 -10.59 7.71 -9.11
C PHE A 44 -9.86 6.72 -10.02
N LEU A 45 -8.59 6.40 -9.72
CA LEU A 45 -7.86 5.39 -10.48
C LEU A 45 -8.52 4.02 -10.37
N ILE A 46 -8.97 3.65 -9.17
CA ILE A 46 -9.69 2.40 -8.94
C ILE A 46 -10.99 2.39 -9.76
N LEU A 47 -11.77 3.48 -9.74
CA LEU A 47 -13.00 3.59 -10.53
C LEU A 47 -12.75 3.39 -12.02
N ILE A 48 -11.75 4.03 -12.58
CA ILE A 48 -11.38 3.91 -14.00
C ILE A 48 -11.04 2.46 -14.35
N VAL A 49 -10.23 1.81 -13.53
CA VAL A 49 -9.80 0.43 -13.82
C VAL A 49 -10.96 -0.56 -13.67
N VAL A 50 -11.81 -0.40 -12.65
CA VAL A 50 -13.01 -1.22 -12.50
C VAL A 50 -13.97 -1.00 -13.68
N ALA A 51 -14.10 0.24 -14.18
CA ALA A 51 -14.93 0.53 -15.36
C ALA A 51 -14.42 -0.12 -16.65
N ILE A 52 -13.09 -0.19 -16.84
CA ILE A 52 -12.47 -0.75 -18.04
C ILE A 52 -12.35 -2.28 -17.99
N PHE A 53 -11.89 -2.82 -16.88
CA PHE A 53 -11.55 -4.25 -16.72
C PHE A 53 -12.64 -5.07 -16.01
N GLY A 54 -13.69 -4.41 -15.56
CA GLY A 54 -14.77 -5.04 -14.81
C GLY A 54 -14.51 -5.15 -13.31
N SER A 55 -15.60 -5.41 -12.59
CA SER A 55 -15.62 -5.57 -11.14
C SER A 55 -15.04 -6.92 -10.75
N SER A 56 -13.81 -6.93 -10.25
CA SER A 56 -13.14 -8.13 -9.72
C SER A 56 -12.39 -7.77 -8.45
N MET A 57 -12.50 -8.60 -7.44
CA MET A 57 -11.75 -8.44 -6.19
C MET A 57 -10.23 -8.42 -6.44
N PHE A 58 -9.75 -9.19 -7.44
CA PHE A 58 -8.34 -9.22 -7.81
C PHE A 58 -7.88 -7.87 -8.38
N HIS A 59 -8.63 -7.28 -9.34
CA HIS A 59 -8.32 -5.97 -9.92
C HIS A 59 -8.30 -4.88 -8.84
N THR A 60 -9.31 -4.86 -7.97
CA THR A 60 -9.38 -3.90 -6.86
C THR A 60 -8.17 -4.02 -5.93
N MET A 61 -7.80 -5.24 -5.51
CA MET A 61 -6.63 -5.45 -4.65
C MET A 61 -5.32 -5.03 -5.32
N LEU A 62 -5.14 -5.33 -6.60
CA LEU A 62 -3.94 -4.98 -7.35
C LEU A 62 -3.78 -3.46 -7.43
N ILE A 63 -4.86 -2.74 -7.71
CA ILE A 63 -4.81 -1.27 -7.82
C ILE A 63 -4.59 -0.62 -6.47
N ILE A 64 -5.24 -1.11 -5.41
CA ILE A 64 -4.97 -0.62 -4.05
C ILE A 64 -3.48 -0.81 -3.71
N ALA A 65 -2.89 -1.95 -4.05
CA ALA A 65 -1.46 -2.17 -3.85
C ALA A 65 -0.60 -1.17 -4.64
N LEU A 66 -0.93 -0.95 -5.93
CA LEU A 66 -0.23 -0.03 -6.82
C LEU A 66 -0.40 1.45 -6.45
N THR A 67 -1.41 1.81 -5.71
CA THR A 67 -1.62 3.20 -5.26
C THR A 67 -1.12 3.46 -3.84
N SER A 68 -0.93 2.42 -3.04
CA SER A 68 -0.53 2.55 -1.62
C SER A 68 0.97 2.42 -1.38
N TRP A 69 1.74 1.85 -2.32
CA TRP A 69 3.20 1.66 -2.16
C TRP A 69 4.00 2.97 -2.00
N PRO A 70 3.59 4.13 -2.58
CA PRO A 70 4.38 5.35 -2.51
C PRO A 70 4.58 5.87 -1.08
N SER A 71 3.58 5.74 -0.22
CA SER A 71 3.71 6.13 1.20
C SER A 71 4.74 5.27 1.93
N ASN A 72 4.72 3.96 1.69
CA ASN A 72 5.69 3.00 2.22
C ASN A 72 7.10 3.28 1.68
N ALA A 73 7.23 3.63 0.40
CA ALA A 73 8.51 3.97 -0.22
C ALA A 73 9.13 5.23 0.39
N ARG A 74 8.35 6.30 0.59
CA ARG A 74 8.84 7.51 1.27
C ARG A 74 9.31 7.23 2.68
N MET A 75 8.56 6.42 3.42
CA MET A 75 8.91 6.07 4.79
C MET A 75 10.20 5.24 4.84
N MET A 76 10.32 4.21 3.99
CA MET A 76 11.53 3.39 3.92
C MET A 76 12.74 4.21 3.46
N ARG A 77 12.58 5.09 2.46
CA ARG A 77 13.63 6.00 2.00
C ARG A 77 14.19 6.85 3.15
N ALA A 78 13.33 7.47 3.95
CA ALA A 78 13.73 8.28 5.10
C ALA A 78 14.51 7.45 6.13
N GLN A 79 14.05 6.23 6.44
CA GLN A 79 14.75 5.32 7.35
C GLN A 79 16.13 4.93 6.82
N VAL A 80 16.23 4.58 5.53
CA VAL A 80 17.50 4.22 4.89
C VAL A 80 18.49 5.38 4.91
N MET A 81 18.05 6.60 4.60
CA MET A 81 18.88 7.80 4.65
C MET A 81 19.45 8.06 6.05
N THR A 82 18.66 7.81 7.08
CA THR A 82 19.10 7.97 8.48
C THR A 82 20.06 6.84 8.88
N LEU A 83 19.72 5.59 8.55
CA LEU A 83 20.49 4.41 8.98
C LEU A 83 21.83 4.28 8.26
N LYS A 84 21.94 4.68 6.99
CA LYS A 84 23.18 4.57 6.23
C LYS A 84 24.34 5.37 6.83
N GLU A 85 24.05 6.39 7.65
CA GLU A 85 25.06 7.21 8.33
C GLU A 85 25.49 6.64 9.69
N ARG A 86 24.84 5.58 10.16
CA ARG A 86 25.17 4.95 11.45
C ARG A 86 26.53 4.24 11.42
N THR A 87 27.22 4.25 12.55
CA THR A 87 28.57 3.70 12.69
C THR A 87 28.67 2.24 12.27
N PHE A 88 27.70 1.41 12.65
CA PHE A 88 27.71 -0.01 12.27
C PHE A 88 27.63 -0.26 10.75
N ILE A 89 26.97 0.63 10.00
CA ILE A 89 26.94 0.57 8.53
C ILE A 89 28.29 1.02 7.94
N LYS A 90 28.89 2.07 8.52
CA LYS A 90 30.23 2.53 8.09
C LYS A 90 31.28 1.43 8.33
N SER A 91 31.20 0.74 9.47
CA SER A 91 32.05 -0.43 9.78
C SER A 91 31.86 -1.56 8.77
N ALA A 92 30.62 -1.90 8.40
CA ALA A 92 30.33 -2.93 7.40
C ALA A 92 30.95 -2.58 6.02
N LYS A 93 30.90 -1.29 5.63
CA LYS A 93 31.56 -0.82 4.39
C LYS A 93 33.09 -0.97 4.44
N VAL A 94 33.71 -0.64 5.57
CA VAL A 94 35.15 -0.80 5.75
C VAL A 94 35.58 -2.27 5.69
N LEU A 95 34.73 -3.18 6.17
CA LEU A 95 34.95 -4.62 6.08
C LEU A 95 34.73 -5.20 4.67
N GLY A 96 34.40 -4.36 3.67
CA GLY A 96 34.24 -4.78 2.28
C GLY A 96 32.90 -5.45 1.95
N GLU A 97 31.89 -5.31 2.81
CA GLU A 97 30.57 -5.86 2.53
C GLU A 97 29.95 -5.21 1.29
N SER A 98 29.26 -6.02 0.45
CA SER A 98 28.60 -5.52 -0.76
C SER A 98 27.43 -4.59 -0.43
N ASN A 99 27.18 -3.60 -1.28
CA ASN A 99 26.07 -2.64 -1.10
C ASN A 99 24.71 -3.33 -0.97
N PHE A 100 24.47 -4.39 -1.74
CA PHE A 100 23.23 -5.16 -1.66
C PHE A 100 23.06 -5.81 -0.27
N LYS A 101 24.15 -6.42 0.24
CA LYS A 101 24.14 -7.04 1.57
C LYS A 101 23.95 -6.00 2.67
N ILE A 102 24.61 -4.85 2.55
CA ILE A 102 24.44 -3.74 3.49
C ILE A 102 22.98 -3.27 3.50
N LEU A 103 22.38 -3.04 2.34
CA LEU A 103 21.00 -2.59 2.25
C LEU A 103 20.02 -3.62 2.85
N PHE A 104 20.03 -4.85 2.33
CA PHE A 104 18.97 -5.82 2.64
C PHE A 104 19.20 -6.61 3.93
N ARG A 105 20.45 -6.75 4.40
CA ARG A 105 20.75 -7.51 5.61
C ARG A 105 21.00 -6.65 6.86
N TYR A 106 21.39 -5.39 6.68
CA TYR A 106 21.66 -4.50 7.81
C TYR A 106 20.68 -3.33 7.89
N ILE A 107 20.43 -2.62 6.78
CA ILE A 107 19.60 -1.41 6.84
C ILE A 107 18.11 -1.74 6.86
N VAL A 108 17.62 -2.54 5.90
CA VAL A 108 16.18 -2.86 5.79
C VAL A 108 15.64 -3.49 7.08
N PRO A 109 16.25 -4.51 7.68
CA PRO A 109 15.71 -5.10 8.90
C PRO A 109 15.64 -4.12 10.08
N ASN A 110 16.58 -3.16 10.15
CA ASN A 110 16.60 -2.16 11.22
C ASN A 110 15.68 -0.96 10.96
N GLY A 111 15.31 -0.72 9.70
CA GLY A 111 14.46 0.41 9.29
C GLY A 111 13.02 0.06 8.95
N ILE A 112 12.65 -1.21 8.95
CA ILE A 112 11.35 -1.66 8.43
C ILE A 112 10.18 -1.39 9.37
N TYR A 113 10.40 -1.21 10.66
CA TYR A 113 9.34 -1.11 11.66
C TYR A 113 8.26 -0.05 11.36
N PRO A 114 8.60 1.19 10.98
CA PRO A 114 7.58 2.19 10.61
C PRO A 114 6.80 1.78 9.36
N VAL A 115 7.45 1.09 8.40
CA VAL A 115 6.80 0.59 7.20
C VAL A 115 5.81 -0.51 7.54
N ILE A 116 6.14 -1.42 8.46
CA ILE A 116 5.22 -2.46 8.94
C ILE A 116 3.99 -1.82 9.59
N ALA A 117 4.20 -0.82 10.46
CA ALA A 117 3.10 -0.10 11.10
C ALA A 117 2.19 0.57 10.07
N ASN A 118 2.75 1.28 9.08
CA ASN A 118 1.98 1.90 8.00
C ASN A 118 1.28 0.86 7.11
N THR A 119 1.94 -0.26 6.81
CA THR A 119 1.35 -1.37 6.04
C THR A 119 0.15 -1.97 6.77
N THR A 120 0.22 -2.09 8.10
CA THR A 120 -0.91 -2.55 8.92
C THR A 120 -2.10 -1.57 8.85
N MET A 121 -1.84 -0.27 8.90
CA MET A 121 -2.88 0.75 8.69
C MET A 121 -3.47 0.69 7.28
N ASN A 122 -2.65 0.39 6.27
CA ASN A 122 -3.11 0.23 4.89
C ASN A 122 -4.06 -0.97 4.73
N VAL A 123 -4.01 -1.98 5.60
CA VAL A 123 -5.02 -3.08 5.59
C VAL A 123 -6.41 -2.54 5.88
N ALA A 124 -6.55 -1.73 6.93
CA ALA A 124 -7.82 -1.13 7.29
C ALA A 124 -8.33 -0.21 6.17
N GLN A 125 -7.44 0.64 5.62
CA GLN A 125 -7.79 1.52 4.51
C GLN A 125 -8.23 0.74 3.26
N ALA A 126 -7.58 -0.38 2.95
CA ALA A 126 -7.94 -1.24 1.82
C ALA A 126 -9.32 -1.88 2.00
N ILE A 127 -9.67 -2.28 3.22
CA ILE A 127 -10.99 -2.83 3.55
C ILE A 127 -12.07 -1.75 3.37
N ILE A 128 -11.83 -0.55 3.90
CA ILE A 128 -12.77 0.58 3.77
C ILE A 128 -12.96 0.96 2.30
N THR A 129 -11.89 1.01 1.53
CA THR A 129 -11.94 1.35 0.10
C THR A 129 -12.72 0.30 -0.69
N GLU A 130 -12.47 -0.99 -0.44
CA GLU A 130 -13.21 -2.09 -1.06
C GLU A 130 -14.70 -2.03 -0.69
N ALA A 131 -15.02 -1.85 0.59
CA ALA A 131 -16.40 -1.72 1.05
C ALA A 131 -17.11 -0.52 0.41
N GLY A 132 -16.42 0.62 0.27
CA GLY A 132 -16.96 1.80 -0.43
C GLY A 132 -17.26 1.54 -1.91
N LEU A 133 -16.36 0.84 -2.62
CA LEU A 133 -16.58 0.45 -4.02
C LEU A 133 -17.75 -0.52 -4.15
N SER A 134 -17.81 -1.52 -3.30
CA SER A 134 -18.91 -2.50 -3.27
C SER A 134 -20.26 -1.84 -2.97
N PHE A 135 -20.29 -0.86 -2.05
CA PHE A 135 -21.48 -0.04 -1.76
C PHE A 135 -21.96 0.79 -2.98
N LEU A 136 -21.03 1.22 -3.83
CA LEU A 136 -21.37 1.92 -5.10
C LEU A 136 -21.78 0.96 -6.22
N GLY A 137 -21.85 -0.35 -5.96
CA GLY A 137 -22.19 -1.36 -6.97
C GLY A 137 -21.03 -1.75 -7.88
N LEU A 138 -19.79 -1.38 -7.52
CA LEU A 138 -18.57 -1.65 -8.28
C LEU A 138 -17.74 -2.78 -7.67
N GLY A 139 -18.26 -3.46 -6.65
CA GLY A 139 -17.67 -4.65 -6.04
C GLY A 139 -17.83 -5.89 -6.91
N ASP A 140 -17.07 -6.93 -6.60
CA ASP A 140 -17.16 -8.23 -7.27
C ASP A 140 -18.49 -8.92 -6.89
N PRO A 141 -19.41 -9.19 -7.85
CA PRO A 141 -20.71 -9.80 -7.56
C PRO A 141 -20.60 -11.21 -6.97
N ASN A 142 -19.48 -11.91 -7.20
CA ASN A 142 -19.25 -13.27 -6.74
C ASN A 142 -18.55 -13.34 -5.37
N SER A 143 -18.25 -12.19 -4.76
CA SER A 143 -17.50 -12.10 -3.51
C SER A 143 -18.32 -11.35 -2.47
N SER A 144 -18.67 -12.02 -1.38
CA SER A 144 -19.36 -11.35 -0.27
C SER A 144 -18.44 -10.36 0.42
N SER A 145 -18.84 -9.10 0.50
CA SER A 145 -18.16 -8.05 1.23
C SER A 145 -19.11 -7.27 2.13
N TRP A 146 -18.58 -6.62 3.13
CA TRP A 146 -19.38 -5.76 4.01
C TRP A 146 -20.07 -4.64 3.22
N GLY A 147 -19.42 -4.06 2.23
CA GLY A 147 -20.00 -3.05 1.36
C GLY A 147 -21.19 -3.56 0.56
N GLN A 148 -21.11 -4.79 0.01
CA GLN A 148 -22.24 -5.43 -0.66
C GLN A 148 -23.40 -5.72 0.28
N MET A 149 -23.11 -6.17 1.51
CA MET A 149 -24.16 -6.40 2.51
C MET A 149 -24.91 -5.10 2.85
N ILE A 150 -24.18 -3.99 3.02
CA ILE A 150 -24.78 -2.67 3.23
C ILE A 150 -25.62 -2.25 2.02
N MET A 151 -25.08 -2.41 0.81
CA MET A 151 -25.81 -2.08 -0.43
C MET A 151 -27.09 -2.90 -0.58
N ASN A 152 -27.01 -4.22 -0.37
CA ASN A 152 -28.16 -5.12 -0.44
C ASN A 152 -29.21 -4.85 0.65
N GLY A 153 -28.80 -4.34 1.80
CA GLY A 153 -29.70 -3.93 2.87
C GLY A 153 -30.43 -2.61 2.60
N LYS A 154 -29.92 -1.78 1.67
CA LYS A 154 -30.47 -0.45 1.37
C LYS A 154 -31.97 -0.42 1.01
N PRO A 155 -32.50 -1.33 0.17
CA PRO A 155 -33.95 -1.38 -0.12
C PRO A 155 -34.80 -1.74 1.10
N TYR A 156 -34.22 -2.36 2.12
CA TYR A 156 -34.92 -2.86 3.31
C TYR A 156 -34.75 -1.95 4.55
N LEU A 157 -34.20 -0.74 4.40
CA LEU A 157 -33.89 0.15 5.53
C LEU A 157 -35.08 0.44 6.44
N VAL A 158 -36.33 0.42 5.91
CA VAL A 158 -37.52 0.65 6.69
C VAL A 158 -37.92 -0.57 7.54
N ASN A 159 -37.79 -1.79 6.98
CA ASN A 159 -38.30 -3.02 7.60
C ASN A 159 -37.16 -3.99 8.01
N GLY A 160 -35.90 -3.71 7.66
CA GLY A 160 -34.71 -4.56 7.87
C GLY A 160 -33.44 -3.76 8.04
N TRP A 161 -33.51 -2.60 8.69
CA TRP A 161 -32.37 -1.68 8.90
C TRP A 161 -31.15 -2.35 9.55
N TRP A 162 -31.37 -3.40 10.33
CA TRP A 162 -30.29 -4.16 11.00
C TRP A 162 -29.33 -4.82 10.02
N ILE A 163 -29.76 -5.17 8.78
CA ILE A 163 -28.89 -5.74 7.75
C ILE A 163 -27.76 -4.77 7.41
N SER A 164 -28.07 -3.51 7.17
CA SER A 164 -27.07 -2.48 6.88
C SER A 164 -26.31 -2.04 8.13
N LEU A 165 -26.97 -1.98 9.28
CA LEU A 165 -26.35 -1.53 10.53
C LEU A 165 -25.25 -2.50 10.99
N PHE A 166 -25.56 -3.79 11.10
CA PHE A 166 -24.57 -4.79 11.57
C PHE A 166 -23.44 -5.07 10.58
N SER A 167 -23.64 -4.73 9.31
CA SER A 167 -22.56 -4.82 8.30
C SER A 167 -21.67 -3.57 8.27
N GLY A 168 -22.13 -2.46 8.87
CA GLY A 168 -21.40 -1.18 8.89
C GLY A 168 -20.68 -0.88 10.21
N ILE A 169 -20.92 -1.68 11.27
CA ILE A 169 -20.26 -1.59 12.57
C ILE A 169 -19.15 -2.63 12.67
#